data_f65473012d13b0242f7f16b019b7ef4a
#
_entry.id   f65473012d13b0242f7f16b019b7ef4a
#
_cell.length_a   1.000
_cell.length_b   1.000
_cell.length_c   1.000
_cell.angle_alpha   90.00
_cell.angle_beta   90.00
_cell.angle_gamma   90.00
#
_symmetry.space_group_name_H-M   'P 1'
#
loop_
_entity.id
_entity.type
_entity.pdbx_description
1 polymer ?
#
loop_
_entity_poly.entity_id
_entity_poly.type
_entity_poly.pdbx_seq_one_letter_code
_entity_poly.pdbx_strand_id
1 'polypeptide(L)' 'RVVVARGAPVIGHPIGEFDLPSTTHIVAVFRGPFLLPFSDSMALRPDDIVILVGLRHDLAHWLPHFQRAAASKSA' A
#
# COMPACT_ATOMS: atom_id res chain seq x y z
N ARG A 1 7.31 7.23 0.05
CA ARG A 1 5.96 7.79 0.01
C ARG A 1 5.26 7.37 -1.25
N VAL A 2 4.10 6.78 -1.12
CA VAL A 2 3.33 6.32 -2.27
C VAL A 2 1.86 6.68 -2.09
N VAL A 3 1.20 7.07 -3.17
CA VAL A 3 -0.23 7.35 -3.17
C VAL A 3 -0.94 6.13 -3.74
N VAL A 4 -1.93 5.63 -3.02
CA VAL A 4 -2.67 4.44 -3.43
C VAL A 4 -3.57 4.79 -4.62
N ALA A 5 -3.36 4.11 -5.73
CA ALA A 5 -4.15 4.35 -6.93
C ALA A 5 -5.52 3.69 -6.82
N ARG A 6 -6.50 4.28 -7.51
CA ARG A 6 -7.82 3.68 -7.59
C ARG A 6 -7.69 2.34 -8.28
N GLY A 7 -8.25 1.31 -7.69
CA GLY A 7 -8.17 -0.05 -8.24
C GLY A 7 -6.87 -0.78 -7.98
N ALA A 8 -6.00 -0.24 -7.12
CA ALA A 8 -4.75 -0.92 -6.79
C ALA A 8 -5.01 -2.28 -6.12
N PRO A 9 -4.16 -3.27 -6.38
CA PRO A 9 -4.36 -4.61 -5.80
C PRO A 9 -4.44 -4.64 -4.28
N VAL A 10 -3.79 -3.71 -3.59
CA VAL A 10 -3.81 -3.69 -2.12
C VAL A 10 -5.14 -3.24 -1.53
N ILE A 11 -6.00 -2.59 -2.32
CA ILE A 11 -7.27 -2.07 -1.82
C ILE A 11 -8.19 -3.22 -1.45
N GLY A 12 -8.84 -3.10 -0.29
CA GLY A 12 -9.79 -4.11 0.16
C GLY A 12 -9.18 -5.24 0.97
N HIS A 13 -7.85 -5.27 1.08
CA HIS A 13 -7.17 -6.29 1.89
C HIS A 13 -6.59 -5.65 3.14
N PRO A 14 -6.75 -6.28 4.32
CA PRO A 14 -6.13 -5.74 5.53
C PRO A 14 -4.62 -5.68 5.39
N ILE A 15 -4.01 -4.64 5.94
CA ILE A 15 -2.56 -4.48 5.87
C ILE A 15 -1.83 -5.70 6.44
N GLY A 16 -2.37 -6.30 7.48
CA GLY A 16 -1.74 -7.48 8.08
C GLY A 16 -1.66 -8.70 7.17
N GLU A 17 -2.41 -8.69 6.05
CA GLU A 17 -2.34 -9.78 5.09
C GLU A 17 -1.29 -9.55 4.01
N PHE A 18 -0.65 -8.38 4.00
CA PHE A 18 0.38 -8.12 2.99
C PHE A 18 1.62 -8.94 3.33
N ASP A 19 2.14 -9.65 2.34
CA ASP A 19 3.31 -10.49 2.52
C ASP A 19 4.58 -9.70 2.26
N LEU A 20 4.79 -8.66 3.04
CA LEU A 20 5.96 -7.79 2.87
C LEU A 20 7.22 -8.52 3.36
N PRO A 21 8.36 -8.30 2.69
CA PRO A 21 9.64 -8.80 3.22
C PRO A 21 9.89 -8.28 4.64
N SER A 22 10.63 -9.03 5.43
CA SER A 22 10.89 -8.65 6.83
C SER A 22 11.57 -7.30 6.98
N THR A 23 12.24 -6.83 5.92
CA THR A 23 12.93 -5.54 5.93
C THR A 23 12.07 -4.41 5.42
N THR A 24 10.83 -4.68 5.02
CA THR A 24 9.94 -3.66 4.45
C THR A 24 8.79 -3.41 5.42
N HIS A 25 8.56 -2.15 5.75
CA HIS A 25 7.56 -1.78 6.73
C HIS A 25 6.70 -0.63 6.24
N ILE A 26 5.41 -0.68 6.58
CA ILE A 26 4.54 0.48 6.46
C ILE A 26 4.70 1.26 7.75
N VAL A 27 5.16 2.50 7.63
CA VAL A 27 5.45 3.33 8.79
C VAL A 27 4.26 4.22 9.16
N ALA A 28 3.53 4.69 8.17
CA ALA A 28 2.39 5.59 8.40
C ALA A 28 1.44 5.54 7.22
N VAL A 29 0.18 5.82 7.48
CA VAL A 29 -0.84 5.97 6.44
C VAL A 29 -1.59 7.27 6.72
N PHE A 30 -1.70 8.13 5.70
CA PHE A 30 -2.46 9.36 5.79
C PHE A 30 -3.69 9.27 4.88
N ARG A 31 -4.81 9.73 5.38
CA ARG A 31 -6.04 9.86 4.58
C ARG A 31 -6.44 11.32 4.61
N GLY A 32 -6.23 12.01 3.50
CA GLY A 32 -6.31 13.45 3.50
C GLY A 32 -5.27 14.02 4.45
N PRO A 33 -5.62 14.95 5.33
CA PRO A 33 -4.65 15.52 6.28
C PRO A 33 -4.48 14.68 7.56
N PHE A 34 -5.16 13.52 7.65
CA PHE A 34 -5.19 12.77 8.91
C PHE A 34 -4.24 11.60 8.89
N LEU A 35 -3.44 11.48 9.94
CA LEU A 35 -2.64 10.28 10.18
C LEU A 35 -3.58 9.24 10.80
N LEU A 36 -3.70 8.10 10.15
CA LEU A 36 -4.62 7.06 10.61
C LEU A 36 -3.96 6.23 11.71
N PRO A 37 -4.74 5.79 12.71
CA PRO A 37 -4.23 4.82 13.68
C PRO A 37 -3.85 3.54 12.95
N PHE A 38 -2.65 3.02 13.22
CA PHE A 38 -2.17 1.85 12.52
C PHE A 38 -2.70 0.59 13.17
N SER A 39 -3.23 -0.32 12.38
CA SER A 39 -3.58 -1.65 12.86
C SER A 39 -3.52 -2.62 11.70
N ASP A 40 -3.31 -3.90 12.00
CA ASP A 40 -3.21 -4.92 10.96
C ASP A 40 -4.54 -5.14 10.24
N SER A 41 -5.64 -4.75 10.84
CA SER A 41 -6.95 -4.93 10.24
C SER A 41 -7.37 -3.78 9.33
N MET A 42 -6.62 -2.68 9.31
CA MET A 42 -7.02 -1.55 8.48
C MET A 42 -6.84 -1.85 7.01
N ALA A 43 -7.74 -1.34 6.18
CA ALA A 43 -7.66 -1.48 4.74
C ALA A 43 -7.39 -0.13 4.10
N LEU A 44 -6.59 -0.11 3.05
CA LEU A 44 -6.26 1.11 2.33
C LEU A 44 -7.40 1.48 1.37
N ARG A 45 -7.51 2.78 1.09
CA ARG A 45 -8.46 3.32 0.14
C ARG A 45 -7.73 4.11 -0.94
N PRO A 46 -8.37 4.34 -2.08
CA PRO A 46 -7.75 5.21 -3.10
C PRO A 46 -7.36 6.56 -2.51
N ASP A 47 -6.25 7.08 -2.97
CA ASP A 47 -5.69 8.37 -2.55
C ASP A 47 -5.07 8.38 -1.16
N ASP A 48 -5.10 7.28 -0.42
CA ASP A 48 -4.32 7.20 0.81
C ASP A 48 -2.85 7.37 0.49
N ILE A 49 -2.12 8.01 1.39
CA ILE A 49 -0.68 8.16 1.27
C ILE A 49 -0.04 7.20 2.25
N VAL A 50 0.81 6.33 1.73
CA VAL A 50 1.48 5.31 2.54
C VAL A 50 2.97 5.61 2.57
N ILE A 51 3.54 5.59 3.76
CA ILE A 51 4.97 5.75 3.95
C ILE A 51 5.57 4.36 4.15
N LEU A 52 6.39 3.96 3.20
CA LEU A 52 7.07 2.67 3.22
C LEU A 52 8.55 2.86 3.46
N VAL A 53 9.15 1.95 4.21
CA VAL A 53 10.59 1.90 4.43
C VAL A 53 11.04 0.48 4.16
N GLY A 54 12.12 0.33 3.42
CA GLY A 54 12.64 -0.99 3.09
C GLY A 54 13.82 -0.92 2.14
N LEU A 55 14.31 -2.08 1.73
CA LEU A 55 15.37 -2.16 0.75
C LEU A 55 14.84 -1.73 -0.61
N ARG A 56 15.70 -1.10 -1.38
CA ARG A 56 15.27 -0.48 -2.65
C ARG A 56 14.58 -1.45 -3.58
N HIS A 57 15.14 -2.65 -3.79
CA HIS A 57 14.52 -3.53 -4.76
C HIS A 57 13.24 -4.18 -4.24
N ASP A 58 13.09 -4.32 -2.93
CA ASP A 58 11.86 -4.80 -2.35
C ASP A 58 10.77 -3.74 -2.50
N LEU A 59 11.12 -2.46 -2.29
CA LEU A 59 10.19 -1.38 -2.52
C LEU A 59 9.77 -1.32 -3.97
N ALA A 60 10.71 -1.48 -4.90
CA ALA A 60 10.38 -1.48 -6.32
C ALA A 60 9.43 -2.62 -6.69
N HIS A 61 9.59 -3.78 -6.04
CA HIS A 61 8.71 -4.91 -6.28
C HIS A 61 7.29 -4.64 -5.77
N TRP A 62 7.16 -3.95 -4.63
CA TRP A 62 5.85 -3.71 -4.02
C TRP A 62 5.13 -2.46 -4.52
N LEU A 63 5.85 -1.46 -5.05
CA LEU A 63 5.21 -0.23 -5.53
C LEU A 63 4.04 -0.47 -6.49
N PRO A 64 4.11 -1.39 -7.44
CA PRO A 64 2.97 -1.61 -8.34
C PRO A 64 1.69 -2.06 -7.64
N HIS A 65 1.82 -2.70 -6.47
CA HIS A 65 0.64 -3.15 -5.72
C HIS A 65 -0.15 -1.97 -5.14
N PHE A 66 0.51 -0.81 -5.01
CA PHE A 66 -0.13 0.40 -4.50
C PHE A 66 -0.50 1.37 -5.62
N GLN A 67 0.31 1.43 -6.67
CA GLN A 67 0.22 2.51 -7.65
C GLN A 67 -0.49 2.15 -8.94
N ARG A 68 -0.72 0.88 -9.21
CA ARG A 68 -1.35 0.46 -10.45
C ARG A 68 -2.72 -0.12 -10.18
N ALA A 69 -3.64 0.08 -11.11
CA ALA A 69 -4.91 -0.60 -11.07
C ALA A 69 -4.65 -2.11 -11.16
N ALA A 70 -5.53 -2.89 -10.55
CA ALA A 70 -5.44 -4.34 -10.67
C ALA A 70 -5.47 -4.73 -12.14
N ALA A 71 -4.68 -5.72 -12.49
CA ALA A 71 -4.59 -6.15 -13.86
C ALA A 71 -5.94 -6.61 -14.34
N SER A 72 -6.37 -6.08 -15.48
CA SER A 72 -7.59 -6.53 -15.97
C SER A 72 -7.21 -7.27 -17.16
N LYS A 73 -7.95 -8.08 -17.51
CA LYS A 73 -7.70 -8.80 -18.48
C LYS A 73 -7.94 -8.14 -19.61
N SER A 74 -8.19 -7.21 -19.65
CA SER A 74 -8.58 -6.64 -20.70
C SER A 74 -7.66 -6.61 -21.63
N ALA A 75 -7.03 -6.73 -21.51
CA ALA A 75 -6.21 -6.56 -22.47
C ALA A 75 -6.25 -6.66 -23.46
#